data_79640272a725bac1717d16e166d873a4
#
_entry.id   79640272a725bac1717d16e166d873a4
#
_cell.length_a   1.000
_cell.length_b   1.000
_cell.length_c   1.000
_cell.angle_alpha   90.00
_cell.angle_beta   90.00
_cell.angle_gamma   90.00
#
_symmetry.space_group_name_H-M   'P 1'
#
loop_
_entity.id
_entity.type
_entity.pdbx_description
1 polymer ?
#
loop_
_entity_poly.entity_id
_entity_poly.type
_entity_poly.pdbx_seq_one_letter_code
_entity_poly.pdbx_strand_id
1 'polypeptide(L)'
;MGTYRAPVEDMNFLIDEVLDAENVLGSIPDFADLGVGPELTTALVDEAAKLAGDELAPLRRVGDEQPAECKDGAVTASPGYDAALQQLGAGGWVGISSDPNYGGQGLPEIYNTVGHEMWNAANMALGLAPMLSSGAALAIHAHGSEQQKQTYLEKMHTGEWMGTMNLTESGAGSDLGVMKCKAVPEGDHYRISGQKIYITWGD
;
A
#
# COMPACT_ATOMS: atom_id res chain seq x y z
N MET A 1 8.67 -17.42 -19.84
CA MET A 1 7.94 -16.15 -19.69
C MET A 1 8.97 -15.05 -19.47
N GLY A 2 8.81 -13.88 -20.11
CA GLY A 2 9.73 -12.77 -19.88
C GLY A 2 9.70 -12.33 -18.42
N THR A 3 10.87 -12.06 -17.86
CA THR A 3 11.00 -11.40 -16.56
C THR A 3 10.43 -9.98 -16.68
N TYR A 4 9.68 -9.51 -15.69
CA TYR A 4 9.23 -8.13 -15.62
C TYR A 4 10.43 -7.19 -15.59
N ARG A 5 10.35 -6.11 -16.34
CA ARG A 5 11.29 -4.99 -16.28
C ARG A 5 10.51 -3.71 -16.16
N ALA A 6 10.80 -2.94 -15.13
CA ALA A 6 10.21 -1.63 -14.95
C ALA A 6 10.72 -0.64 -16.01
N PRO A 7 9.88 0.26 -16.53
CA PRO A 7 10.26 1.28 -17.51
C PRO A 7 10.93 2.49 -16.83
N VAL A 8 12.07 2.25 -16.20
CA VAL A 8 12.78 3.24 -15.36
C VAL A 8 13.11 4.53 -16.13
N GLU A 9 13.58 4.40 -17.37
CA GLU A 9 13.92 5.57 -18.19
C GLU A 9 12.70 6.43 -18.48
N ASP A 10 11.57 5.82 -18.80
CA ASP A 10 10.32 6.53 -19.07
C ASP A 10 9.78 7.21 -17.80
N MET A 11 9.88 6.53 -16.64
CA MET A 11 9.43 7.08 -15.36
C MET A 11 10.29 8.28 -14.95
N ASN A 12 11.61 8.18 -15.02
CA ASN A 12 12.49 9.31 -14.74
C ASN A 12 12.24 10.48 -15.71
N PHE A 13 12.10 10.20 -17.00
CA PHE A 13 11.77 11.24 -18.00
C PHE A 13 10.45 11.95 -17.68
N LEU A 14 9.41 11.20 -17.30
CA LEU A 14 8.11 11.79 -16.95
C LEU A 14 8.20 12.66 -15.69
N ILE A 15 8.90 12.21 -14.67
CA ILE A 15 9.02 12.93 -13.40
C ILE A 15 9.89 14.18 -13.57
N ASP A 16 11.05 14.03 -14.17
CA ASP A 16 12.04 15.09 -14.22
C ASP A 16 11.78 16.10 -15.34
N GLU A 17 11.46 15.62 -16.55
CA GLU A 17 11.38 16.49 -17.74
C GLU A 17 9.93 16.94 -18.06
N VAL A 18 8.92 16.08 -17.82
CA VAL A 18 7.53 16.42 -18.18
C VAL A 18 6.82 17.10 -17.03
N LEU A 19 6.95 16.58 -15.80
CA LEU A 19 6.32 17.13 -14.62
C LEU A 19 7.16 18.22 -13.95
N ASP A 20 8.45 18.32 -14.27
CA ASP A 20 9.39 19.28 -13.64
C ASP A 20 9.29 19.20 -12.11
N ALA A 21 9.35 17.95 -11.61
CA ALA A 21 9.05 17.65 -10.22
C ALA A 21 9.96 18.40 -9.23
N GLU A 22 11.21 18.64 -9.58
CA GLU A 22 12.15 19.41 -8.75
C GLU A 22 11.62 20.83 -8.47
N ASN A 23 11.22 21.56 -9.51
CA ASN A 23 10.71 22.92 -9.36
C ASN A 23 9.31 22.95 -8.73
N VAL A 24 8.43 22.04 -9.16
CA VAL A 24 7.05 21.98 -8.65
C VAL A 24 7.03 21.63 -7.17
N LEU A 25 7.71 20.56 -6.77
CA LEU A 25 7.72 20.10 -5.38
C LEU A 25 8.58 21.00 -4.50
N GLY A 26 9.70 21.52 -5.01
CA GLY A 26 10.52 22.50 -4.30
C GLY A 26 9.80 23.83 -3.99
N SER A 27 8.70 24.13 -4.73
CA SER A 27 7.85 25.28 -4.43
C SER A 27 6.83 25.03 -3.31
N ILE A 28 6.65 23.78 -2.89
CA ILE A 28 5.73 23.39 -1.82
C ILE A 28 6.48 23.37 -0.49
N PRO A 29 6.05 24.16 0.53
CA PRO A 29 6.78 24.28 1.78
C PRO A 29 7.11 22.96 2.46
N ASP A 30 6.20 21.98 2.41
CA ASP A 30 6.37 20.68 3.05
C ASP A 30 7.47 19.82 2.39
N PHE A 31 7.84 20.12 1.16
CA PHE A 31 8.82 19.35 0.37
C PHE A 31 10.08 20.16 0.01
N ALA A 32 10.12 21.47 0.27
CA ALA A 32 11.19 22.35 -0.15
C ALA A 32 12.60 21.93 0.36
N ASP A 33 12.65 21.37 1.58
CA ASP A 33 13.89 20.96 2.23
C ASP A 33 14.23 19.47 2.02
N LEU A 34 13.42 18.69 1.26
CA LEU A 34 13.63 17.27 1.05
C LEU A 34 14.68 16.95 -0.03
N GLY A 35 15.17 17.97 -0.76
CA GLY A 35 16.12 17.78 -1.84
C GLY A 35 15.55 16.94 -2.99
N VAL A 36 14.23 17.11 -3.26
CA VAL A 36 13.59 16.47 -4.41
C VAL A 36 14.28 16.94 -5.70
N GLY A 37 14.74 16.01 -6.50
CA GLY A 37 15.43 16.28 -7.77
C GLY A 37 15.84 14.99 -8.46
N PRO A 38 16.49 15.06 -9.63
CA PRO A 38 16.81 13.90 -10.46
C PRO A 38 17.62 12.81 -9.76
N GLU A 39 18.51 13.16 -8.83
CA GLU A 39 19.31 12.18 -8.08
C GLU A 39 18.42 11.33 -7.15
N LEU A 40 17.53 11.98 -6.37
CA LEU A 40 16.60 11.29 -5.50
C LEU A 40 15.58 10.48 -6.30
N THR A 41 15.04 11.06 -7.37
CA THR A 41 14.09 10.40 -8.28
C THR A 41 14.71 9.11 -8.84
N THR A 42 15.89 9.21 -9.43
CA THR A 42 16.60 8.04 -10.00
C THR A 42 16.83 6.96 -8.94
N ALA A 43 17.31 7.34 -7.75
CA ALA A 43 17.58 6.37 -6.68
C ALA A 43 16.30 5.64 -6.22
N LEU A 44 15.20 6.35 -6.06
CA LEU A 44 13.92 5.75 -5.64
C LEU A 44 13.31 4.88 -6.74
N VAL A 45 13.33 5.34 -8.00
CA VAL A 45 12.80 4.59 -9.14
C VAL A 45 13.61 3.33 -9.39
N ASP A 46 14.95 3.38 -9.31
CA ASP A 46 15.82 2.23 -9.47
C ASP A 46 15.59 1.17 -8.36
N GLU A 47 15.47 1.61 -7.11
CA GLU A 47 15.25 0.69 -6.00
C GLU A 47 13.85 0.05 -6.03
N ALA A 48 12.83 0.83 -6.39
CA ALA A 48 11.48 0.28 -6.64
C ALA A 48 11.48 -0.74 -7.78
N ALA A 49 12.22 -0.45 -8.87
CA ALA A 49 12.35 -1.34 -10.02
C ALA A 49 13.02 -2.67 -9.66
N LYS A 50 14.09 -2.62 -8.85
CA LYS A 50 14.75 -3.80 -8.31
C LYS A 50 13.81 -4.67 -7.50
N LEU A 51 13.11 -4.07 -6.53
CA LEU A 51 12.15 -4.79 -5.70
C LEU A 51 11.04 -5.42 -6.55
N ALA A 52 10.50 -4.69 -7.51
CA ALA A 52 9.48 -5.21 -8.41
C ALA A 52 9.97 -6.37 -9.27
N GLY A 53 11.17 -6.26 -9.84
CA GLY A 53 11.73 -7.26 -10.76
C GLY A 53 12.29 -8.49 -10.07
N ASP A 54 13.00 -8.31 -8.98
CA ASP A 54 13.77 -9.38 -8.32
C ASP A 54 12.95 -10.12 -7.26
N GLU A 55 12.06 -9.42 -6.56
CA GLU A 55 11.29 -9.98 -5.44
C GLU A 55 9.83 -10.26 -5.79
N LEU A 56 9.12 -9.29 -6.41
CA LEU A 56 7.68 -9.44 -6.62
C LEU A 56 7.33 -10.22 -7.89
N ALA A 57 8.00 -9.96 -9.00
CA ALA A 57 7.68 -10.59 -10.28
C ALA A 57 7.83 -12.13 -10.27
N PRO A 58 8.84 -12.74 -9.63
CA PRO A 58 8.95 -14.19 -9.53
C PRO A 58 7.76 -14.84 -8.80
N LEU A 59 7.21 -14.14 -7.80
CA LEU A 59 6.11 -14.64 -6.97
C LEU A 59 4.76 -14.63 -7.68
N ARG A 60 4.60 -13.90 -8.79
CA ARG A 60 3.34 -13.85 -9.53
C ARG A 60 2.87 -15.25 -9.96
N ARG A 61 3.78 -16.07 -10.47
CA ARG A 61 3.45 -17.45 -10.88
C ARG A 61 3.26 -18.36 -9.67
N VAL A 62 4.04 -18.15 -8.63
CA VAL A 62 3.90 -18.91 -7.38
C VAL A 62 2.50 -18.71 -6.80
N GLY A 63 2.00 -17.47 -6.73
CA GLY A 63 0.67 -17.18 -6.23
C GLY A 63 -0.47 -17.74 -7.08
N ASP A 64 -0.27 -17.89 -8.40
CA ASP A 64 -1.24 -18.52 -9.29
C ASP A 64 -1.27 -20.06 -9.15
N GLU A 65 -0.09 -20.68 -9.05
CA GLU A 65 0.04 -22.16 -8.95
C GLU A 65 -0.16 -22.68 -7.52
N GLN A 66 0.11 -21.86 -6.52
CA GLN A 66 0.00 -22.17 -5.09
C GLN A 66 -0.73 -21.05 -4.37
N PRO A 67 -2.05 -20.88 -4.61
CA PRO A 67 -2.82 -19.79 -4.01
C PRO A 67 -2.90 -19.95 -2.48
N ALA A 68 -3.28 -18.84 -1.82
CA ALA A 68 -3.58 -18.88 -0.39
C ALA A 68 -4.67 -19.92 -0.06
N GLU A 69 -4.50 -20.65 1.03
CA GLU A 69 -5.41 -21.69 1.48
C GLU A 69 -5.98 -21.36 2.85
N CYS A 70 -7.28 -21.58 3.03
CA CYS A 70 -7.92 -21.51 4.35
C CYS A 70 -8.25 -22.92 4.83
N LYS A 71 -7.67 -23.31 5.98
CA LYS A 71 -7.91 -24.60 6.60
C LYS A 71 -8.23 -24.39 8.09
N ASP A 72 -9.36 -24.91 8.52
CA ASP A 72 -9.81 -24.82 9.92
C ASP A 72 -9.85 -23.39 10.48
N GLY A 73 -10.16 -22.40 9.61
CA GLY A 73 -10.22 -21.00 9.97
C GLY A 73 -8.88 -20.27 10.03
N ALA A 74 -7.78 -20.94 9.69
CA ALA A 74 -6.47 -20.32 9.54
C ALA A 74 -6.11 -20.20 8.06
N VAL A 75 -5.60 -19.04 7.66
CA VAL A 75 -5.16 -18.77 6.30
C VAL A 75 -3.64 -18.94 6.22
N THR A 76 -3.19 -19.60 5.15
CA THR A 76 -1.78 -19.66 4.77
C THR A 76 -1.61 -18.92 3.46
N ALA A 77 -0.81 -17.88 3.45
CA ALA A 77 -0.51 -17.10 2.25
C ALA A 77 0.26 -17.92 1.20
N SER A 78 0.26 -17.47 -0.03
CA SER A 78 1.10 -18.06 -1.09
C SER A 78 2.58 -18.00 -0.70
N PRO A 79 3.38 -19.05 -1.00
CA PRO A 79 4.78 -19.10 -0.59
C PRO A 79 5.57 -17.85 -1.03
N GLY A 80 6.30 -17.26 -0.09
CA GLY A 80 7.15 -16.09 -0.30
C GLY A 80 6.43 -14.74 -0.22
N TYR A 81 5.10 -14.68 -0.16
CA TYR A 81 4.35 -13.43 -0.07
C TYR A 81 4.64 -12.68 1.23
N ASP A 82 4.69 -13.38 2.36
CA ASP A 82 5.00 -12.77 3.65
C ASP A 82 6.38 -12.10 3.66
N ALA A 83 7.39 -12.80 3.12
CA ALA A 83 8.75 -12.27 3.03
C ALA A 83 8.83 -11.02 2.13
N ALA A 84 8.12 -11.02 0.99
CA ALA A 84 8.06 -9.88 0.09
C ALA A 84 7.35 -8.68 0.72
N LEU A 85 6.25 -8.89 1.47
CA LEU A 85 5.56 -7.83 2.21
C LEU A 85 6.42 -7.25 3.33
N GLN A 86 7.17 -8.10 4.03
CA GLN A 86 8.14 -7.63 5.03
C GLN A 86 9.25 -6.78 4.42
N GLN A 87 9.74 -7.12 3.22
CA GLN A 87 10.73 -6.30 2.50
C GLN A 87 10.16 -4.95 2.09
N LEU A 88 8.91 -4.89 1.58
CA LEU A 88 8.21 -3.64 1.28
C LEU A 88 8.10 -2.75 2.52
N GLY A 89 7.70 -3.32 3.66
CA GLY A 89 7.60 -2.58 4.92
C GLY A 89 8.95 -2.12 5.44
N ALA A 90 9.95 -3.02 5.51
CA ALA A 90 11.30 -2.70 5.98
C ALA A 90 12.02 -1.66 5.11
N GLY A 91 11.72 -1.63 3.82
CA GLY A 91 12.20 -0.60 2.88
C GLY A 91 11.47 0.74 3.01
N GLY A 92 10.45 0.85 3.87
CA GLY A 92 9.67 2.08 4.05
C GLY A 92 8.66 2.37 2.93
N TRP A 93 8.45 1.42 2.02
CA TRP A 93 7.62 1.63 0.84
C TRP A 93 6.13 1.76 1.16
N VAL A 94 5.64 1.06 2.20
CA VAL A 94 4.23 1.14 2.61
C VAL A 94 3.87 2.52 3.14
N GLY A 95 4.81 3.19 3.83
CA GLY A 95 4.66 4.52 4.40
C GLY A 95 5.44 5.61 3.66
N ILE A 96 5.79 5.42 2.38
CA ILE A 96 6.71 6.32 1.65
C ILE A 96 6.23 7.78 1.63
N SER A 97 4.94 8.03 1.48
CA SER A 97 4.33 9.37 1.49
C SER A 97 3.63 9.74 2.82
N SER A 98 3.77 8.91 3.84
CA SER A 98 3.09 9.08 5.12
C SER A 98 3.88 9.95 6.10
N ASP A 99 3.19 10.45 7.13
CA ASP A 99 3.74 11.34 8.14
C ASP A 99 4.93 10.71 8.90
N PRO A 100 6.11 11.36 8.92
CA PRO A 100 7.28 10.87 9.65
C PRO A 100 7.07 10.71 11.15
N ASN A 101 6.14 11.45 11.75
CA ASN A 101 5.82 11.32 13.18
C ASN A 101 5.23 9.95 13.53
N TYR A 102 4.77 9.20 12.53
CA TYR A 102 4.17 7.88 12.68
C TYR A 102 4.89 6.82 11.83
N GLY A 103 6.18 6.97 11.59
CA GLY A 103 7.00 5.98 10.87
C GLY A 103 6.92 6.04 9.34
N GLY A 104 6.28 7.09 8.79
CA GLY A 104 6.32 7.37 7.35
C GLY A 104 7.63 8.01 6.90
N GLN A 105 7.84 8.10 5.58
CA GLN A 105 9.03 8.74 5.01
C GLN A 105 8.82 10.22 4.65
N GLY A 106 7.57 10.69 4.59
CA GLY A 106 7.22 12.08 4.27
C GLY A 106 7.54 12.50 2.83
N LEU A 107 7.80 11.54 1.94
CA LEU A 107 8.10 11.85 0.55
C LEU A 107 6.85 12.20 -0.25
N PRO A 108 6.98 12.94 -1.35
CA PRO A 108 5.85 13.27 -2.22
C PRO A 108 5.13 12.01 -2.76
N GLU A 109 3.81 12.11 -2.91
CA GLU A 109 2.93 11.01 -3.36
C GLU A 109 3.28 10.47 -4.74
N ILE A 110 4.00 11.21 -5.56
CA ILE A 110 4.47 10.75 -6.86
C ILE A 110 5.34 9.49 -6.75
N TYR A 111 6.16 9.39 -5.71
CA TYR A 111 7.02 8.21 -5.49
C TYR A 111 6.21 6.99 -5.04
N ASN A 112 5.16 7.19 -4.25
CA ASN A 112 4.20 6.15 -3.93
C ASN A 112 3.48 5.64 -5.19
N THR A 113 3.06 6.55 -6.06
CA THR A 113 2.40 6.22 -7.34
C THR A 113 3.30 5.39 -8.24
N VAL A 114 4.56 5.79 -8.39
CA VAL A 114 5.55 5.07 -9.21
C VAL A 114 5.82 3.67 -8.65
N GLY A 115 6.01 3.54 -7.34
CA GLY A 115 6.18 2.25 -6.69
C GLY A 115 4.98 1.33 -6.94
N HIS A 116 3.78 1.81 -6.70
CA HIS A 116 2.55 1.04 -6.94
C HIS A 116 2.37 0.63 -8.41
N GLU A 117 2.72 1.47 -9.37
CA GLU A 117 2.68 1.10 -10.79
C GLU A 117 3.57 -0.10 -11.07
N MET A 118 4.83 -0.06 -10.59
CA MET A 118 5.78 -1.15 -10.78
C MET A 118 5.34 -2.44 -10.09
N TRP A 119 4.86 -2.35 -8.84
CA TRP A 119 4.49 -3.53 -8.06
C TRP A 119 3.23 -4.20 -8.60
N ASN A 120 2.24 -3.41 -8.99
CA ASN A 120 1.03 -3.95 -9.61
C ASN A 120 1.32 -4.56 -10.99
N ALA A 121 2.21 -3.96 -11.77
CA ALA A 121 2.65 -4.54 -13.05
C ALA A 121 3.45 -5.83 -12.86
N ALA A 122 4.30 -5.91 -11.84
CA ALA A 122 5.08 -7.10 -11.49
C ALA A 122 4.21 -8.22 -10.91
N ASN A 123 3.40 -7.91 -9.89
CA ASN A 123 2.53 -8.86 -9.19
C ASN A 123 1.36 -8.14 -8.53
N MET A 124 0.26 -7.95 -9.25
CA MET A 124 -0.92 -7.23 -8.72
C MET A 124 -1.51 -7.89 -7.47
N ALA A 125 -1.55 -9.22 -7.40
CA ALA A 125 -2.13 -9.92 -6.25
C ALA A 125 -1.43 -9.55 -4.94
N LEU A 126 -0.10 -9.39 -4.98
CA LEU A 126 0.70 -8.94 -3.84
C LEU A 126 0.63 -7.43 -3.66
N GLY A 127 0.68 -6.65 -4.76
CA GLY A 127 0.65 -5.18 -4.72
C GLY A 127 -0.63 -4.59 -4.11
N LEU A 128 -1.73 -5.35 -4.08
CA LEU A 128 -2.96 -4.94 -3.40
C LEU A 128 -2.82 -4.81 -1.88
N ALA A 129 -1.94 -5.59 -1.24
CA ALA A 129 -1.74 -5.56 0.20
C ALA A 129 -1.22 -4.20 0.72
N PRO A 130 -0.07 -3.67 0.23
CA PRO A 130 0.40 -2.36 0.63
C PRO A 130 -0.56 -1.23 0.23
N MET A 131 -1.25 -1.35 -0.90
CA MET A 131 -2.23 -0.36 -1.34
C MET A 131 -3.39 -0.23 -0.34
N LEU A 132 -3.96 -1.34 0.12
CA LEU A 132 -5.05 -1.34 1.10
C LEU A 132 -4.56 -0.85 2.47
N SER A 133 -3.35 -1.24 2.87
CA SER A 133 -2.73 -0.80 4.12
C SER A 133 -2.49 0.71 4.14
N SER A 134 -1.99 1.29 3.05
CA SER A 134 -1.83 2.74 2.90
C SER A 134 -3.16 3.47 2.98
N GLY A 135 -4.21 2.94 2.33
CA GLY A 135 -5.56 3.52 2.42
C GLY A 135 -6.14 3.50 3.83
N ALA A 136 -5.97 2.40 4.56
CA ALA A 136 -6.41 2.29 5.95
C ALA A 136 -5.61 3.22 6.88
N ALA A 137 -4.29 3.31 6.70
CA ALA A 137 -3.43 4.22 7.45
C ALA A 137 -3.83 5.69 7.20
N LEU A 138 -4.09 6.07 5.96
CA LEU A 138 -4.57 7.42 5.61
C LEU A 138 -5.89 7.77 6.32
N ALA A 139 -6.85 6.83 6.37
CA ALA A 139 -8.11 7.03 7.06
C ALA A 139 -7.91 7.23 8.58
N ILE A 140 -7.03 6.45 9.20
CA ILE A 140 -6.67 6.61 10.63
C ILE A 140 -5.94 7.94 10.85
N HIS A 141 -5.00 8.30 9.98
CA HIS A 141 -4.28 9.57 10.08
C HIS A 141 -5.22 10.77 10.00
N ALA A 142 -6.17 10.76 9.08
CA ALA A 142 -7.10 11.87 8.86
C ALA A 142 -8.18 11.98 9.95
N HIS A 143 -8.67 10.86 10.49
CA HIS A 143 -9.88 10.83 11.30
C HIS A 143 -9.74 10.13 12.66
N GLY A 144 -8.64 9.43 12.89
CA GLY A 144 -8.37 8.72 14.15
C GLY A 144 -8.03 9.67 15.29
N SER A 145 -8.33 9.24 16.52
CA SER A 145 -7.79 9.90 17.71
C SER A 145 -6.29 9.74 17.78
N GLU A 146 -5.61 10.61 18.55
CA GLU A 146 -4.16 10.55 18.74
C GLU A 146 -3.71 9.16 19.26
N GLN A 147 -4.48 8.59 20.19
CA GLN A 147 -4.23 7.24 20.67
C GLN A 147 -4.32 6.19 19.56
N GLN A 148 -5.28 6.30 18.64
CA GLN A 148 -5.39 5.39 17.50
C GLN A 148 -4.21 5.56 16.54
N LYS A 149 -3.82 6.80 16.22
CA LYS A 149 -2.66 7.06 15.36
C LYS A 149 -1.39 6.42 15.93
N GLN A 150 -1.09 6.66 17.20
CA GLN A 150 0.07 6.09 17.89
C GLN A 150 0.04 4.56 17.99
N THR A 151 -1.16 3.97 18.07
CA THR A 151 -1.31 2.52 18.19
C THR A 151 -1.10 1.80 16.86
N TYR A 152 -1.61 2.36 15.76
CA TYR A 152 -1.74 1.64 14.50
C TYR A 152 -0.75 2.09 13.42
N LEU A 153 -0.49 3.40 13.27
CA LEU A 153 0.13 3.93 12.06
C LEU A 153 1.55 3.42 11.84
N GLU A 154 2.41 3.47 12.87
CA GLU A 154 3.79 3.00 12.75
C GLU A 154 3.85 1.54 12.30
N LYS A 155 3.02 0.69 12.92
CA LYS A 155 2.96 -0.74 12.58
C LYS A 155 2.43 -1.00 11.17
N MET A 156 1.54 -0.16 10.69
CA MET A 156 1.04 -0.24 9.32
C MET A 156 2.07 0.25 8.30
N HIS A 157 2.78 1.34 8.59
CA HIS A 157 3.81 1.89 7.71
C HIS A 157 5.04 0.98 7.60
N THR A 158 5.38 0.28 8.68
CA THR A 158 6.48 -0.72 8.69
C THR A 158 6.06 -2.08 8.13
N GLY A 159 4.79 -2.27 7.78
CA GLY A 159 4.28 -3.55 7.27
C GLY A 159 4.11 -4.64 8.32
N GLU A 160 4.25 -4.31 9.63
CA GLU A 160 3.98 -5.27 10.71
C GLU A 160 2.49 -5.63 10.77
N TRP A 161 1.64 -4.64 10.56
CA TRP A 161 0.19 -4.81 10.47
C TRP A 161 -0.33 -4.37 9.12
N MET A 162 -1.27 -5.14 8.61
CA MET A 162 -1.94 -4.81 7.36
C MET A 162 -3.32 -4.24 7.59
N GLY A 163 -3.75 -3.39 6.65
CA GLY A 163 -5.10 -2.87 6.57
C GLY A 163 -5.87 -3.48 5.42
N THR A 164 -7.20 -3.53 5.56
CA THR A 164 -8.09 -3.96 4.49
C THR A 164 -9.36 -3.12 4.48
N MET A 165 -10.09 -3.14 3.36
CA MET A 165 -11.33 -2.40 3.20
C MET A 165 -12.55 -3.33 3.23
N ASN A 166 -13.30 -3.29 4.33
CA ASN A 166 -14.52 -4.07 4.52
C ASN A 166 -15.74 -3.31 3.98
N LEU A 167 -15.99 -3.36 2.67
CA LEU A 167 -17.05 -2.59 2.02
C LEU A 167 -18.18 -3.49 1.48
N THR A 168 -17.83 -4.40 0.57
CA THR A 168 -18.78 -5.18 -0.22
C THR A 168 -19.61 -6.17 0.63
N GLU A 169 -20.90 -6.26 0.31
CA GLU A 169 -21.84 -7.26 0.86
C GLU A 169 -22.45 -8.08 -0.28
N SER A 170 -23.02 -9.24 0.02
CA SER A 170 -23.64 -10.11 -0.99
C SER A 170 -24.75 -9.45 -1.80
N GLY A 171 -25.42 -8.44 -1.23
CA GLY A 171 -26.47 -7.66 -1.88
C GLY A 171 -26.08 -6.22 -2.19
N ALA A 172 -24.84 -5.80 -1.94
CA ALA A 172 -24.37 -4.42 -2.07
C ALA A 172 -22.92 -4.39 -2.61
N GLY A 173 -22.78 -4.48 -3.92
CA GLY A 173 -21.50 -4.31 -4.61
C GLY A 173 -21.38 -2.90 -5.17
N SER A 174 -21.94 -2.65 -6.35
CA SER A 174 -21.95 -1.31 -6.97
C SER A 174 -22.91 -0.35 -6.28
N ASP A 175 -24.09 -0.84 -5.89
CA ASP A 175 -25.04 -0.07 -5.10
C ASP A 175 -24.77 -0.22 -3.60
N LEU A 176 -23.95 0.66 -3.06
CA LEU A 176 -23.60 0.69 -1.64
C LEU A 176 -24.73 1.24 -0.76
N GLY A 177 -25.73 1.91 -1.35
CA GLY A 177 -26.87 2.46 -0.62
C GLY A 177 -27.76 1.39 0.05
N VAL A 178 -27.67 0.15 -0.41
CA VAL A 178 -28.43 -0.99 0.13
C VAL A 178 -27.66 -1.86 1.13
N MET A 179 -26.49 -1.40 1.61
CA MET A 179 -25.72 -2.11 2.65
C MET A 179 -26.54 -2.36 3.90
N LYS A 180 -26.37 -3.54 4.50
CA LYS A 180 -27.12 -3.98 5.69
C LYS A 180 -26.27 -4.04 6.96
N CYS A 181 -24.93 -4.07 6.85
CA CYS A 181 -24.07 -3.99 8.02
C CYS A 181 -24.30 -2.71 8.81
N LYS A 182 -24.31 -2.84 10.13
CA LYS A 182 -24.62 -1.74 11.05
C LYS A 182 -23.58 -1.71 12.18
N ALA A 183 -23.22 -0.50 12.59
CA ALA A 183 -22.51 -0.23 13.83
C ALA A 183 -23.46 0.55 14.75
N VAL A 184 -23.90 -0.06 15.83
CA VAL A 184 -24.84 0.54 16.80
C VAL A 184 -24.05 0.98 18.03
N PRO A 185 -24.12 2.25 18.45
CA PRO A 185 -23.46 2.72 19.68
C PRO A 185 -23.93 1.95 20.91
N GLU A 186 -22.99 1.52 21.76
CA GLU A 186 -23.26 0.84 23.02
C GLU A 186 -22.24 1.29 24.08
N GLY A 187 -22.56 2.38 24.78
CA GLY A 187 -21.64 3.00 25.74
C GLY A 187 -20.42 3.62 25.10
N ASP A 188 -19.24 3.06 25.37
CA ASP A 188 -17.93 3.53 24.89
C ASP A 188 -17.43 2.83 23.61
N HIS A 189 -18.23 1.95 23.05
CA HIS A 189 -17.91 1.17 21.86
C HIS A 189 -19.13 1.04 20.91
N TYR A 190 -18.92 0.34 19.78
CA TYR A 190 -19.97 0.03 18.83
C TYR A 190 -20.16 -1.48 18.73
N ARG A 191 -21.40 -1.94 18.70
CA ARG A 191 -21.74 -3.29 18.32
C ARG A 191 -21.92 -3.37 16.82
N ILE A 192 -21.05 -4.13 16.14
CA ILE A 192 -21.07 -4.32 14.70
C ILE A 192 -21.81 -5.62 14.39
N SER A 193 -22.76 -5.56 13.42
CA SER A 193 -23.50 -6.72 12.92
C SER A 193 -23.60 -6.67 11.39
N GLY A 194 -23.56 -7.87 10.76
CA GLY A 194 -23.64 -8.04 9.31
C GLY A 194 -22.54 -8.95 8.80
N GLN A 195 -22.45 -9.06 7.47
CA GLN A 195 -21.47 -9.89 6.78
C GLN A 195 -20.90 -9.13 5.58
N LYS A 196 -19.59 -9.15 5.45
CA LYS A 196 -18.85 -8.65 4.29
C LYS A 196 -18.33 -9.82 3.45
N ILE A 197 -18.16 -9.60 2.14
CA ILE A 197 -17.62 -10.60 1.21
C ILE A 197 -16.56 -9.97 0.32
N TYR A 198 -15.72 -10.82 -0.29
CA TYR A 198 -14.65 -10.40 -1.20
C TYR A 198 -13.68 -9.40 -0.57
N ILE A 199 -13.35 -9.60 0.69
CA ILE A 199 -12.42 -8.72 1.38
C ILE A 199 -10.99 -9.11 1.01
N THR A 200 -10.35 -8.27 0.21
CA THR A 200 -8.99 -8.47 -0.25
C THR A 200 -8.02 -8.41 0.94
N TRP A 201 -7.19 -9.43 1.10
CA TRP A 201 -6.24 -9.53 2.21
C TRP A 201 -6.92 -9.37 3.59
N GLY A 202 -8.07 -10.00 3.77
CA GLY A 202 -8.93 -9.87 4.95
C GLY A 202 -8.79 -11.00 5.98
N ASP A 203 -7.66 -11.66 6.02
CA ASP A 203 -7.32 -12.75 6.95
C ASP A 203 -6.53 -12.25 8.18
#